data_f28a35f1df607e2986d6b34ee3f4f9ef
#
_entry.id   f28a35f1df607e2986d6b34ee3f4f9ef
#
_cell.length_a   1.000
_cell.length_b   1.000
_cell.length_c   1.000
_cell.angle_alpha   90.00
_cell.angle_beta   90.00
_cell.angle_gamma   90.00
#
_symmetry.space_group_name_H-M   'P 1'
#
loop_
_entity.id
_entity.type
_entity.pdbx_description
1 polymer ?
#
loop_
_entity_poly.entity_id
_entity_poly.type
_entity_poly.pdbx_seq_one_letter_code
_entity_poly.pdbx_strand_id
1 'polypeptide(L)' 'MKRIIELNGNRYDVPRDIGNIQELLGHLELAERIVIVEMNRDIVSKDAYDKPINDRDQIEIIHFVGGG' A
#
# COMPACT_ATOMS: atom_id res chain seq x y z
N MET A 1 -16.93 7.81 -1.82
CA MET A 1 -15.93 8.71 -2.41
C MET A 1 -14.85 7.92 -3.11
N LYS A 2 -14.54 8.31 -4.32
CA LYS A 2 -13.53 7.61 -5.11
C LYS A 2 -12.14 8.06 -4.70
N ARG A 3 -11.24 7.10 -4.53
CA ARG A 3 -9.85 7.42 -4.23
C ARG A 3 -8.97 6.81 -5.30
N ILE A 4 -8.21 7.66 -5.95
CA ILE A 4 -7.26 7.24 -6.97
C ILE A 4 -5.88 7.56 -6.45
N ILE A 5 -5.03 6.56 -6.37
CA ILE A 5 -3.67 6.72 -5.89
C ILE A 5 -2.70 6.35 -6.99
N GLU A 6 -1.43 6.61 -6.74
CA GLU A 6 -0.37 6.12 -7.60
C GLU A 6 0.28 4.96 -6.86
N LEU A 7 0.16 3.77 -7.42
CA LEU A 7 0.71 2.56 -6.80
C LEU A 7 1.84 2.05 -7.67
N ASN A 8 3.04 2.12 -7.13
CA ASN A 8 4.25 1.71 -7.87
C ASN A 8 4.32 2.39 -9.25
N GLY A 9 4.00 3.68 -9.29
CA GLY A 9 4.07 4.46 -10.51
C GLY A 9 2.87 4.35 -11.42
N ASN A 10 1.87 3.56 -11.06
CA ASN A 10 0.69 3.37 -11.89
C ASN A 10 -0.56 3.83 -11.18
N ARG A 11 -1.51 4.33 -11.96
CA ARG A 11 -2.79 4.73 -11.41
C ARG A 11 -3.52 3.50 -10.87
N TYR A 12 -4.10 3.64 -9.69
CA TYR A 12 -4.81 2.55 -9.04
C TYR A 12 -6.05 3.09 -8.34
N ASP A 13 -7.21 2.53 -8.68
CA ASP A 13 -8.46 2.89 -8.01
C ASP A 13 -8.59 2.05 -6.76
N VAL A 14 -8.57 2.68 -5.60
CA VAL A 14 -8.65 1.97 -4.33
C VAL A 14 -10.07 1.48 -4.11
N PRO A 15 -10.26 0.17 -3.91
CA PRO A 15 -11.61 -0.33 -3.61
C PRO A 15 -12.17 0.36 -2.38
N ARG A 16 -13.48 0.58 -2.40
CA ARG A 16 -14.13 1.38 -1.36
C ARG A 16 -13.95 0.81 0.04
N ASP A 17 -13.87 -0.50 0.16
CA ASP A 17 -13.72 -1.16 1.45
C ASP A 17 -12.28 -1.25 1.95
N ILE A 18 -11.32 -0.74 1.18
CA ILE A 18 -9.92 -0.71 1.59
C ILE A 18 -9.65 0.67 2.17
N GLY A 19 -9.39 0.73 3.48
CA GLY A 19 -9.23 2.01 4.15
C GLY A 19 -7.81 2.35 4.56
N ASN A 20 -6.94 1.37 4.67
CA ASN A 20 -5.60 1.61 5.17
C ASN A 20 -4.58 0.71 4.48
N ILE A 21 -3.31 0.89 4.84
CA ILE A 21 -2.21 0.13 4.23
C ILE A 21 -2.37 -1.37 4.51
N GLN A 22 -2.72 -1.74 5.73
CA GLN A 22 -2.86 -3.15 6.08
C GLN A 22 -3.89 -3.83 5.18
N GLU A 23 -5.02 -3.16 4.97
CA GLU A 23 -6.08 -3.72 4.13
C GLU A 23 -5.67 -3.77 2.67
N LEU A 24 -4.90 -2.77 2.22
CA LEU A 24 -4.41 -2.79 0.86
C LEU A 24 -3.45 -3.97 0.64
N LEU A 25 -2.55 -4.20 1.58
CA LEU A 25 -1.62 -5.32 1.47
C LEU A 25 -2.38 -6.65 1.43
N GLY A 26 -3.43 -6.79 2.24
CA GLY A 26 -4.26 -7.99 2.21
C GLY A 26 -4.94 -8.17 0.86
N HIS A 27 -5.45 -7.09 0.30
CA HIS A 27 -6.13 -7.13 -0.99
C HIS A 27 -5.18 -7.53 -2.12
N LEU A 28 -3.92 -7.10 -2.03
CA LEU A 28 -2.90 -7.43 -3.03
C LEU A 28 -2.22 -8.76 -2.73
N GLU A 29 -2.66 -9.46 -1.70
CA GLU A 29 -2.10 -10.75 -1.27
C GLU A 29 -0.64 -10.63 -0.85
N LEU A 30 -0.31 -9.51 -0.22
CA LEU A 30 1.04 -9.23 0.26
C LEU A 30 1.13 -9.17 1.78
N ALA A 31 0.03 -9.44 2.49
CA ALA A 31 -0.01 -9.23 3.94
C ALA A 31 1.00 -10.09 4.68
N GLU A 32 1.33 -11.26 4.15
CA GLU A 32 2.30 -12.16 4.79
C GLU A 32 3.64 -12.19 4.08
N ARG A 33 3.86 -11.23 3.18
CA ARG A 33 5.12 -11.13 2.48
C ARG A 33 6.01 -10.08 3.13
N ILE A 34 7.30 -10.18 2.84
CA ILE A 34 8.25 -9.18 3.30
C ILE A 34 8.19 -8.02 2.31
N VAL A 35 7.73 -6.88 2.77
CA VAL A 35 7.59 -5.72 1.90
C VAL A 35 8.12 -4.49 2.63
N ILE A 36 8.51 -3.49 1.84
CA ILE A 36 8.77 -2.15 2.33
C ILE A 36 7.71 -1.27 1.69
N VAL A 37 7.01 -0.49 2.51
CA VAL A 37 5.96 0.40 2.04
C VAL A 37 6.40 1.83 2.23
N GLU A 38 6.27 2.62 1.16
CA GLU A 38 6.46 4.07 1.23
C GLU A 38 5.15 4.73 0.90
N MET A 39 4.81 5.76 1.64
CA MET A 39 3.64 6.57 1.36
C MET A 39 4.09 8.02 1.28
N ASN A 40 3.88 8.63 0.12
CA ASN A 40 4.29 10.01 -0.12
C ASN A 40 5.77 10.21 0.22
N ARG A 41 6.60 9.23 -0.18
CA ARG A 41 8.05 9.24 -0.03
C ARG A 41 8.55 9.00 1.39
N ASP A 42 7.66 8.69 2.31
CA ASP A 42 8.06 8.33 3.67
C ASP A 42 7.83 6.86 3.89
N ILE A 43 8.80 6.20 4.50
CA ILE A 43 8.66 4.78 4.82
C ILE A 43 7.62 4.63 5.93
N VAL A 44 6.69 3.71 5.72
CA VAL A 44 5.66 3.39 6.71
C VAL A 44 6.12 2.14 7.44
N SER A 45 6.35 2.25 8.74
CA SER A 45 6.77 1.09 9.51
C SER A 45 5.62 0.12 9.69
N LYS A 46 5.95 -1.14 9.94
CA LYS A 46 4.96 -2.20 10.00
C LYS A 46 3.90 -1.95 11.08
N ASP A 47 4.26 -1.33 12.18
CA ASP A 47 3.31 -1.03 13.24
C ASP A 47 2.44 0.20 12.94
N ALA A 48 2.66 0.83 11.80
CA ALA A 48 1.86 1.97 11.37
C ALA A 48 1.02 1.64 10.13
N TYR A 49 0.78 0.38 9.85
CA TYR A 49 0.02 -0.03 8.67
C TYR A 49 -1.48 0.28 8.79
N ASP A 50 -1.94 0.75 9.93
CA ASP A 50 -3.30 1.25 10.08
C ASP A 50 -3.47 2.66 9.51
N LYS A 51 -2.41 3.23 8.96
CA LYS A 51 -2.45 4.57 8.37
C LYS A 51 -3.44 4.60 7.21
N PRO A 52 -4.35 5.58 7.21
CA PRO A 52 -5.37 5.63 6.17
C PRO A 52 -4.81 6.01 4.81
N ILE A 53 -5.47 5.53 3.78
CA ILE A 53 -5.13 5.85 2.40
C ILE A 53 -6.09 6.93 1.93
N ASN A 54 -5.54 8.02 1.42
CA ASN A 54 -6.32 9.14 0.92
C ASN A 54 -6.18 9.26 -0.59
N ASP A 55 -7.15 9.93 -1.20
CA ASP A 55 -7.09 10.21 -2.62
C ASP A 55 -5.78 10.93 -2.96
N ARG A 56 -5.15 10.54 -4.06
CA ARG A 56 -3.92 11.13 -4.58
C ARG A 56 -2.65 10.77 -3.81
N ASP A 57 -2.74 9.85 -2.87
CA ASP A 57 -1.53 9.37 -2.21
C ASP A 57 -0.64 8.64 -3.20
N GLN A 58 0.67 8.76 -2.99
CA GLN A 58 1.65 7.97 -3.72
C GLN A 58 2.12 6.85 -2.81
N ILE A 59 1.90 5.62 -3.24
CA ILE A 59 2.27 4.44 -2.45
C ILE A 59 3.19 3.59 -3.28
N GLU A 60 4.33 3.20 -2.70
CA GLU A 60 5.22 2.25 -3.33
C GLU A 60 5.40 1.07 -2.39
N ILE A 61 5.28 -0.12 -2.95
CA ILE A 61 5.44 -1.35 -2.21
C ILE A 61 6.55 -2.13 -2.88
N ILE A 62 7.64 -2.32 -2.15
CA ILE A 62 8.78 -3.10 -2.63
C ILE A 62 8.62 -4.48 -2.04
N HIS A 63 8.44 -5.45 -2.90
CA HIS A 63 8.20 -6.83 -2.51
C HIS A 63 9.47 -7.64 -2.75
N PHE A 64 9.98 -8.24 -1.69
CA PHE A 64 11.15 -9.09 -1.82
C PHE A 64 10.70 -10.49 -2.19
N VAL A 65 11.03 -10.89 -3.39
CA VAL A 65 10.75 -12.25 -3.83
C VAL A 65 11.80 -13.12 -3.15
N GLY A 66 11.37 -13.94 -2.25
CA GLY A 66 12.24 -14.74 -1.46
C GLY A 66 13.10 -15.63 -2.34
N GLY A 67 14.31 -15.24 -2.51
CA GLY A 67 15.25 -15.96 -3.36
C GLY A 67 15.80 -17.16 -2.67
N GLY A 68 15.16 -17.84 -2.19
CA GLY A 68 15.76 -18.99 -1.69
C GLY A 68 16.38 -19.42 -0.78
#